data_61ed3350a559319d81126f47b5b56912
#
_entry.id   61ed3350a559319d81126f47b5b56912
#
_cell.length_a   1.000
_cell.length_b   1.000
_cell.length_c   1.000
_cell.angle_alpha   90.00
_cell.angle_beta   90.00
_cell.angle_gamma   90.00
#
_symmetry.space_group_name_H-M   'P 1'
#
loop_
_entity.id
_entity.type
_entity.pdbx_description
1 polymer ?
#
loop_
_entity_poly.entity_id
_entity_poly.type
_entity_poly.pdbx_seq_one_letter_code
_entity_poly.pdbx_strand_id
1 'polypeptide(L)'
;MLSNEITQSKLLKETEVAKPNQHRILSRQQINVLNERSNFLGTIQLGMHLTITGCSGYLYASNLGNWLVAIPALIIYGFSIASMFAPMHEAVHRTAFANNHLNEIVAWFAGLLSYYNSTFFRHYHKSHHLHTRIPGKDPELTDITPKNWAEYILAISGLPWWYAHINGHFRVALGLLDDCPFVPVSARAQVIRSTRLHLGVYGGAIAISILCSQPWFFLYWLLPLMVGQPILRFILLAEHTGCTLDNNLLTNTRT
;
A
#
# COMPACT_ATOMS: atom_id res chain seq x y z
N MET A 1 5.74 38.42 55.36
CA MET A 1 4.79 37.26 55.24
C MET A 1 4.41 36.94 53.79
N LEU A 2 4.36 37.91 52.90
CA LEU A 2 3.97 37.68 51.49
C LEU A 2 4.98 36.96 50.58
N SER A 3 6.27 36.91 50.97
CA SER A 3 7.30 36.26 50.14
C SER A 3 7.34 34.72 50.27
N ASN A 4 6.86 34.17 51.39
CA ASN A 4 6.84 32.71 51.61
C ASN A 4 5.68 31.99 50.92
N GLU A 5 4.55 32.66 50.70
CA GLU A 5 3.41 32.06 50.01
C GLU A 5 3.64 31.92 48.51
N ILE A 6 4.36 32.87 47.88
CA ILE A 6 4.69 32.79 46.44
C ILE A 6 5.69 31.68 46.18
N THR A 7 6.62 31.42 47.08
CA THR A 7 7.62 30.34 46.95
C THR A 7 6.99 28.97 47.16
N GLN A 8 6.05 28.81 48.08
CA GLN A 8 5.31 27.56 48.28
C GLN A 8 4.37 27.25 47.12
N SER A 9 3.71 28.27 46.54
CA SER A 9 2.82 28.04 45.37
C SER A 9 3.60 27.67 44.11
N LYS A 10 4.85 28.13 43.95
CA LYS A 10 5.74 27.71 42.87
C LYS A 10 6.26 26.29 43.06
N LEU A 11 6.64 25.91 44.28
CA LEU A 11 7.06 24.54 44.61
C LEU A 11 5.93 23.51 44.48
N LEU A 12 4.68 23.89 44.75
CA LEU A 12 3.54 23.01 44.56
C LEU A 12 3.14 22.83 43.08
N LYS A 13 3.47 23.79 42.20
CA LYS A 13 3.28 23.65 40.74
C LYS A 13 4.37 22.82 40.06
N GLU A 14 5.58 22.74 40.64
CA GLU A 14 6.68 21.92 40.10
C GLU A 14 6.59 20.43 40.50
N THR A 15 5.74 20.07 41.48
CA THR A 15 5.52 18.68 41.91
C THR A 15 4.25 18.02 41.32
N GLU A 16 3.60 18.64 40.35
CA GLU A 16 2.69 17.91 39.51
C GLU A 16 3.48 16.98 38.56
N VAL A 17 4.10 15.96 39.16
CA VAL A 17 4.63 14.81 38.47
C VAL A 17 3.46 14.27 37.63
N ALA A 18 3.57 14.46 36.32
CA ALA A 18 2.60 13.95 35.37
C ALA A 18 2.32 12.48 35.73
N LYS A 19 1.10 12.20 36.17
CA LYS A 19 0.66 10.83 36.50
C LYS A 19 1.12 9.93 35.36
N PRO A 20 1.91 8.88 35.61
CA PRO A 20 2.32 7.97 34.55
C PRO A 20 1.03 7.44 33.91
N ASN A 21 0.92 7.63 32.60
CA ASN A 21 -0.22 7.16 31.82
C ASN A 21 -0.21 5.62 31.92
N GLN A 22 -0.98 5.06 32.86
CA GLN A 22 -0.98 3.64 33.27
C GLN A 22 -1.33 2.65 32.17
N HIS A 23 -1.59 3.16 30.93
CA HIS A 23 -1.94 2.34 29.77
C HIS A 23 -0.87 2.28 28.66
N ARG A 24 0.31 2.86 28.87
CA ARG A 24 1.39 2.75 27.87
C ARG A 24 2.30 1.57 28.21
N ILE A 25 2.21 0.49 27.44
CA ILE A 25 3.09 -0.68 27.52
C ILE A 25 4.55 -0.28 27.23
N LEU A 26 4.77 0.71 26.36
CA LEU A 26 6.09 1.20 25.97
C LEU A 26 6.30 2.67 26.36
N SER A 27 7.49 3.01 26.81
CA SER A 27 7.92 4.38 27.02
C SER A 27 8.06 5.13 25.69
N ARG A 28 8.01 6.48 25.71
CA ARG A 28 8.24 7.30 24.51
C ARG A 28 9.61 7.01 23.88
N GLN A 29 10.63 6.79 24.70
CA GLN A 29 11.98 6.48 24.22
C GLN A 29 12.02 5.15 23.46
N GLN A 30 11.38 4.11 23.99
CA GLN A 30 11.25 2.81 23.29
C GLN A 30 10.48 2.96 21.99
N ILE A 31 9.37 3.71 21.97
CA ILE A 31 8.61 3.98 20.73
C ILE A 31 9.48 4.70 19.70
N ASN A 32 10.28 5.71 20.11
CA ASN A 32 11.14 6.43 19.19
C ASN A 32 12.21 5.52 18.57
N VAL A 33 12.83 4.64 19.38
CA VAL A 33 13.81 3.65 18.87
C VAL A 33 13.16 2.66 17.88
N LEU A 34 11.96 2.17 18.21
CA LEU A 34 11.22 1.26 17.32
C LEU A 34 10.76 1.92 16.01
N ASN A 35 10.56 3.23 16.03
CA ASN A 35 10.17 4.01 14.84
C ASN A 35 11.37 4.62 14.09
N GLU A 36 12.60 4.25 14.43
CA GLU A 36 13.79 4.74 13.73
C GLU A 36 13.79 4.23 12.29
N ARG A 37 14.01 5.16 11.35
CA ARG A 37 13.97 4.88 9.92
C ARG A 37 15.37 5.02 9.34
N SER A 38 15.69 4.16 8.38
CA SER A 38 17.00 4.14 7.74
C SER A 38 16.86 4.16 6.22
N ASN A 39 17.50 5.14 5.55
CA ASN A 39 17.61 5.12 4.08
C ASN A 39 18.40 3.90 3.60
N PHE A 40 19.44 3.51 4.32
CA PHE A 40 20.30 2.39 3.95
C PHE A 40 19.52 1.06 3.94
N LEU A 41 18.82 0.75 5.03
CA LEU A 41 18.02 -0.47 5.13
C LEU A 41 16.88 -0.49 4.11
N GLY A 42 16.17 0.64 3.95
CA GLY A 42 15.12 0.76 2.93
C GLY A 42 15.66 0.54 1.51
N THR A 43 16.86 1.06 1.21
CA THR A 43 17.50 0.85 -0.10
C THR A 43 17.90 -0.61 -0.31
N ILE A 44 18.44 -1.28 0.71
CA ILE A 44 18.77 -2.71 0.61
C ILE A 44 17.52 -3.55 0.35
N GLN A 45 16.43 -3.33 1.11
CA GLN A 45 15.18 -4.07 0.94
C GLN A 45 14.59 -3.87 -0.45
N LEU A 46 14.53 -2.61 -0.92
CA LEU A 46 14.07 -2.31 -2.28
C LEU A 46 15.00 -2.92 -3.33
N GLY A 47 16.32 -2.84 -3.14
CA GLY A 47 17.32 -3.42 -4.03
C GLY A 47 17.18 -4.94 -4.17
N MET A 48 16.97 -5.66 -3.05
CA MET A 48 16.71 -7.10 -3.08
C MET A 48 15.43 -7.43 -3.84
N HIS A 49 14.35 -6.69 -3.59
CA HIS A 49 13.08 -6.87 -4.30
C HIS A 49 13.26 -6.66 -5.82
N LEU A 50 13.89 -5.55 -6.23
CA LEU A 50 14.15 -5.25 -7.63
C LEU A 50 15.11 -6.26 -8.28
N THR A 51 16.06 -6.82 -7.54
CA THR A 51 16.93 -7.89 -8.03
C THR A 51 16.14 -9.16 -8.34
N ILE A 52 15.25 -9.58 -7.43
CA ILE A 52 14.37 -10.73 -7.66
C ILE A 52 13.49 -10.47 -8.89
N THR A 53 12.88 -9.28 -8.97
CA THR A 53 12.05 -8.88 -10.11
C THR A 53 12.85 -8.91 -11.42
N GLY A 54 14.03 -8.31 -11.44
CA GLY A 54 14.88 -8.25 -12.64
C GLY A 54 15.40 -9.62 -13.07
N CYS A 55 15.90 -10.42 -12.13
CA CYS A 55 16.41 -11.76 -12.44
C CYS A 55 15.30 -12.69 -12.93
N SER A 56 14.16 -12.73 -12.25
CA SER A 56 13.03 -13.58 -12.67
C SER A 56 12.40 -13.10 -13.98
N GLY A 57 12.30 -11.79 -14.19
CA GLY A 57 11.83 -11.21 -15.45
C GLY A 57 12.77 -11.52 -16.62
N TYR A 58 14.08 -11.44 -16.40
CA TYR A 58 15.08 -11.83 -17.39
C TYR A 58 14.99 -13.33 -17.75
N LEU A 59 14.91 -14.19 -16.73
CA LEU A 59 14.75 -15.63 -16.94
C LEU A 59 13.47 -15.95 -17.73
N TYR A 60 12.36 -15.29 -17.39
CA TYR A 60 11.10 -15.43 -18.13
C TYR A 60 11.28 -14.99 -19.59
N ALA A 61 11.78 -13.78 -19.83
CA ALA A 61 11.90 -13.19 -21.16
C ALA A 61 12.84 -13.97 -22.08
N SER A 62 13.96 -14.49 -21.55
CA SER A 62 14.97 -15.24 -22.32
C SER A 62 14.60 -16.71 -22.56
N ASN A 63 13.52 -17.21 -21.94
CA ASN A 63 13.11 -18.60 -22.04
C ASN A 63 11.67 -18.81 -22.52
N LEU A 64 11.08 -17.85 -23.25
CA LEU A 64 9.70 -17.96 -23.74
C LEU A 64 9.41 -19.22 -24.58
N GLY A 65 10.42 -19.79 -25.24
CA GLY A 65 10.35 -21.07 -25.95
C GLY A 65 10.51 -22.33 -25.08
N ASN A 66 10.91 -22.18 -23.80
CA ASN A 66 11.11 -23.28 -22.86
C ASN A 66 10.18 -23.14 -21.65
N TRP A 67 8.98 -23.71 -21.75
CA TRP A 67 7.93 -23.57 -20.74
C TRP A 67 8.33 -24.11 -19.36
N LEU A 68 9.26 -25.08 -19.28
CA LEU A 68 9.76 -25.61 -18.00
C LEU A 68 10.52 -24.56 -17.19
N VAL A 69 11.13 -23.60 -17.85
CA VAL A 69 11.82 -22.46 -17.20
C VAL A 69 10.92 -21.23 -17.17
N ALA A 70 10.21 -20.94 -18.27
CA ALA A 70 9.41 -19.74 -18.41
C ALA A 70 8.26 -19.67 -17.41
N ILE A 71 7.55 -20.80 -17.16
CA ILE A 71 6.41 -20.78 -16.23
C ILE A 71 6.83 -20.52 -14.78
N PRO A 72 7.80 -21.23 -14.17
CA PRO A 72 8.27 -20.90 -12.83
C PRO A 72 8.82 -19.46 -12.73
N ALA A 73 9.58 -19.02 -13.74
CA ALA A 73 10.10 -17.66 -13.78
C ALA A 73 8.96 -16.61 -13.87
N LEU A 74 7.92 -16.86 -14.66
CA LEU A 74 6.74 -16.00 -14.75
C LEU A 74 5.99 -15.90 -13.42
N ILE A 75 5.85 -17.01 -12.69
CA ILE A 75 5.17 -17.03 -11.38
C ILE A 75 5.95 -16.15 -10.39
N ILE A 76 7.28 -16.33 -10.30
CA ILE A 76 8.14 -15.56 -9.41
C ILE A 76 8.14 -14.08 -9.82
N TYR A 77 8.30 -13.80 -11.11
CA TYR A 77 8.27 -12.45 -11.67
C TYR A 77 6.93 -11.76 -11.43
N GLY A 78 5.83 -12.45 -11.72
CA GLY A 78 4.48 -11.94 -11.53
C GLY A 78 4.18 -11.65 -10.06
N PHE A 79 4.52 -12.55 -9.15
CA PHE A 79 4.38 -12.32 -7.73
C PHE A 79 5.25 -11.15 -7.26
N SER A 80 6.49 -11.05 -7.75
CA SER A 80 7.39 -9.94 -7.40
C SER A 80 6.86 -8.59 -7.89
N ILE A 81 6.32 -8.50 -9.12
CA ILE A 81 5.67 -7.27 -9.62
C ILE A 81 4.41 -6.92 -8.80
N ALA A 82 3.54 -7.89 -8.53
CA ALA A 82 2.36 -7.66 -7.72
C ALA A 82 2.73 -7.20 -6.30
N SER A 83 3.78 -7.81 -5.71
CA SER A 83 4.31 -7.49 -4.40
C SER A 83 5.04 -6.14 -4.32
N MET A 84 5.22 -5.41 -5.44
CA MET A 84 5.60 -3.99 -5.39
C MET A 84 4.56 -3.15 -4.64
N PHE A 85 3.38 -3.72 -4.39
CA PHE A 85 2.43 -3.20 -3.42
C PHE A 85 3.07 -2.97 -2.04
N ALA A 86 3.91 -3.89 -1.52
CA ALA A 86 4.50 -3.77 -0.19
C ALA A 86 5.46 -2.55 -0.06
N PRO A 87 6.47 -2.34 -0.92
CA PRO A 87 7.28 -1.12 -0.84
C PRO A 87 6.46 0.15 -1.12
N MET A 88 5.42 0.10 -1.96
CA MET A 88 4.49 1.21 -2.14
C MET A 88 3.75 1.51 -0.83
N HIS A 89 3.19 0.49 -0.18
CA HIS A 89 2.46 0.58 1.08
C HIS A 89 3.31 1.20 2.19
N GLU A 90 4.53 0.66 2.44
CA GLU A 90 5.45 1.20 3.42
C GLU A 90 5.86 2.65 3.12
N ALA A 91 6.08 2.96 1.85
CA ALA A 91 6.47 4.30 1.42
C ALA A 91 5.31 5.32 1.54
N VAL A 92 4.04 4.94 1.36
CA VAL A 92 2.90 5.85 1.62
C VAL A 92 2.73 6.17 3.10
N HIS A 93 3.15 5.27 4.00
CA HIS A 93 3.26 5.55 5.45
C HIS A 93 4.48 6.40 5.79
N ARG A 94 5.41 6.61 4.85
CA ARG A 94 6.71 7.26 5.06
C ARG A 94 7.58 6.51 6.07
N THR A 95 7.49 5.20 6.10
CA THR A 95 8.23 4.30 7.02
C THR A 95 9.36 3.57 6.32
N ALA A 96 9.33 3.41 5.00
CA ALA A 96 10.34 2.71 4.23
C ALA A 96 11.73 3.38 4.26
N PHE A 97 11.76 4.74 4.29
CA PHE A 97 12.99 5.53 4.27
C PHE A 97 12.92 6.68 5.28
N ALA A 98 14.08 7.09 5.82
CA ALA A 98 14.19 8.30 6.63
C ALA A 98 13.90 9.56 5.79
N ASN A 99 14.28 9.57 4.51
CA ASN A 99 14.04 10.66 3.58
C ASN A 99 12.63 10.58 2.98
N ASN A 100 11.81 11.61 3.22
CA ASN A 100 10.44 11.66 2.71
C ASN A 100 10.37 11.74 1.19
N HIS A 101 11.34 12.37 0.50
CA HIS A 101 11.36 12.40 -0.97
C HIS A 101 11.59 11.00 -1.57
N LEU A 102 12.44 10.17 -0.94
CA LEU A 102 12.60 8.78 -1.35
C LEU A 102 11.28 8.01 -1.16
N ASN A 103 10.59 8.20 -0.05
CA ASN A 103 9.27 7.59 0.15
C ASN A 103 8.28 7.99 -0.96
N GLU A 104 8.21 9.28 -1.34
CA GLU A 104 7.30 9.73 -2.42
C GLU A 104 7.65 9.11 -3.78
N ILE A 105 8.94 9.09 -4.13
CA ILE A 105 9.43 8.53 -5.40
C ILE A 105 9.16 7.01 -5.45
N VAL A 106 9.57 6.29 -4.40
CA VAL A 106 9.39 4.83 -4.34
C VAL A 106 7.91 4.46 -4.34
N ALA A 107 7.07 5.18 -3.57
CA ALA A 107 5.62 4.95 -3.58
C ALA A 107 5.03 5.10 -4.99
N TRP A 108 5.44 6.13 -5.73
CA TRP A 108 4.92 6.39 -7.07
C TRP A 108 5.32 5.30 -8.07
N PHE A 109 6.62 4.95 -8.12
CA PHE A 109 7.12 3.92 -9.05
C PHE A 109 6.65 2.51 -8.69
N ALA A 110 6.67 2.16 -7.41
CA ALA A 110 6.17 0.87 -6.95
C ALA A 110 4.66 0.73 -7.19
N GLY A 111 3.90 1.81 -6.97
CA GLY A 111 2.49 1.88 -7.31
C GLY A 111 2.23 1.75 -8.81
N LEU A 112 3.05 2.38 -9.67
CA LEU A 112 2.98 2.21 -11.12
C LEU A 112 3.17 0.74 -11.52
N LEU A 113 4.18 0.05 -10.96
CA LEU A 113 4.46 -1.34 -11.29
C LEU A 113 3.36 -2.29 -10.82
N SER A 114 2.79 -2.08 -9.63
CA SER A 114 1.75 -2.93 -9.03
C SER A 114 0.31 -2.52 -9.36
N TYR A 115 0.13 -1.50 -10.20
CA TYR A 115 -1.17 -0.94 -10.60
C TYR A 115 -1.95 -0.29 -9.46
N TYR A 116 -1.24 0.41 -8.56
CA TYR A 116 -1.84 1.24 -7.51
C TYR A 116 -1.49 2.72 -7.70
N ASN A 117 -2.47 3.61 -7.54
CA ASN A 117 -2.16 5.02 -7.41
C ASN A 117 -1.78 5.33 -5.96
N SER A 118 -0.48 5.49 -5.69
CA SER A 118 0.05 5.72 -4.35
C SER A 118 -0.50 7.00 -3.69
N THR A 119 -0.82 8.06 -4.46
CA THR A 119 -1.37 9.30 -3.90
C THR A 119 -2.83 9.14 -3.48
N PHE A 120 -3.64 8.38 -4.22
CA PHE A 120 -4.99 8.00 -3.83
C PHE A 120 -4.95 7.02 -2.65
N PHE A 121 -4.12 5.97 -2.77
CA PHE A 121 -3.99 4.92 -1.77
C PHE A 121 -3.59 5.47 -0.40
N ARG A 122 -2.74 6.49 -0.33
CA ARG A 122 -2.37 7.15 0.94
C ARG A 122 -3.59 7.65 1.71
N HIS A 123 -4.55 8.28 1.06
CA HIS A 123 -5.75 8.80 1.70
C HIS A 123 -6.74 7.69 2.04
N TYR A 124 -6.94 6.77 1.12
CA TYR A 124 -7.77 5.59 1.27
C TYR A 124 -7.31 4.74 2.46
N HIS A 125 -6.05 4.37 2.49
CA HIS A 125 -5.45 3.50 3.49
C HIS A 125 -5.30 4.19 4.86
N LYS A 126 -5.05 5.50 4.88
CA LYS A 126 -5.13 6.28 6.13
C LYS A 126 -6.54 6.25 6.72
N SER A 127 -7.58 6.34 5.90
CA SER A 127 -8.96 6.22 6.37
C SER A 127 -9.25 4.82 6.89
N HIS A 128 -8.74 3.78 6.22
CA HIS A 128 -8.82 2.41 6.70
C HIS A 128 -8.19 2.26 8.09
N HIS A 129 -6.96 2.70 8.30
CA HIS A 129 -6.31 2.63 9.63
C HIS A 129 -7.06 3.40 10.73
N LEU A 130 -7.71 4.51 10.39
CA LEU A 130 -8.49 5.29 11.36
C LEU A 130 -9.82 4.64 11.71
N HIS A 131 -10.36 3.82 10.81
CA HIS A 131 -11.70 3.27 10.91
C HIS A 131 -11.74 1.76 10.64
N THR A 132 -10.62 1.07 10.85
CA THR A 132 -10.47 -0.36 10.53
C THR A 132 -11.67 -1.16 10.98
N ARG A 133 -12.35 -1.81 10.03
CA ARG A 133 -13.53 -2.68 10.23
C ARG A 133 -14.79 -1.98 10.77
N ILE A 134 -14.87 -0.64 10.73
CA ILE A 134 -16.06 0.10 11.13
C ILE A 134 -17.00 0.24 9.91
N PRO A 135 -18.20 -0.37 9.93
CA PRO A 135 -19.16 -0.26 8.84
C PRO A 135 -19.50 1.19 8.47
N GLY A 136 -19.50 1.50 7.18
CA GLY A 136 -19.81 2.83 6.64
C GLY A 136 -18.71 3.89 6.80
N LYS A 137 -17.57 3.55 7.42
CA LYS A 137 -16.41 4.45 7.57
C LYS A 137 -15.14 3.88 6.95
N ASP A 138 -14.92 2.58 7.08
CA ASP A 138 -13.78 1.91 6.50
C ASP A 138 -14.00 1.68 5.00
N PRO A 139 -13.21 2.30 4.12
CA PRO A 139 -13.37 2.12 2.68
C PRO A 139 -13.01 0.70 2.21
N GLU A 140 -12.23 -0.08 2.97
CA GLU A 140 -11.86 -1.45 2.62
C GLU A 140 -12.98 -2.47 2.87
N LEU A 141 -14.00 -2.11 3.64
CA LEU A 141 -15.18 -2.97 3.82
C LEU A 141 -16.06 -3.11 2.58
N THR A 142 -15.78 -2.37 1.51
CA THR A 142 -16.41 -2.58 0.19
C THR A 142 -15.89 -3.83 -0.52
N ASP A 143 -14.75 -4.37 -0.11
CA ASP A 143 -14.18 -5.59 -0.66
C ASP A 143 -14.99 -6.82 -0.23
N ILE A 144 -14.99 -7.83 -1.12
CA ILE A 144 -15.73 -9.06 -0.88
C ILE A 144 -15.13 -9.80 0.31
N THR A 145 -15.90 -9.94 1.40
CA THR A 145 -15.58 -10.89 2.47
C THR A 145 -16.21 -12.24 2.12
N PRO A 146 -15.42 -13.26 1.71
CA PRO A 146 -15.96 -14.52 1.23
C PRO A 146 -16.75 -15.27 2.30
N LYS A 147 -17.97 -15.73 1.95
CA LYS A 147 -18.84 -16.53 2.83
C LYS A 147 -18.92 -17.99 2.41
N ASN A 148 -18.46 -18.32 1.23
CA ASN A 148 -18.46 -19.64 0.64
C ASN A 148 -17.29 -19.83 -0.34
N TRP A 149 -17.06 -21.06 -0.79
CA TRP A 149 -15.94 -21.39 -1.68
C TRP A 149 -15.97 -20.64 -3.02
N ALA A 150 -17.12 -20.38 -3.59
CA ALA A 150 -17.23 -19.66 -4.86
C ALA A 150 -16.79 -18.20 -4.70
N GLU A 151 -17.26 -17.53 -3.63
CA GLU A 151 -16.82 -16.16 -3.29
C GLU A 151 -15.32 -16.11 -2.94
N TYR A 152 -14.81 -17.14 -2.24
CA TYR A 152 -13.40 -17.24 -1.92
C TYR A 152 -12.54 -17.35 -3.19
N ILE A 153 -12.90 -18.27 -4.11
CA ILE A 153 -12.18 -18.42 -5.39
C ILE A 153 -12.27 -17.12 -6.20
N LEU A 154 -13.43 -16.47 -6.23
CA LEU A 154 -13.61 -15.19 -6.90
C LEU A 154 -12.72 -14.10 -6.27
N ALA A 155 -12.66 -13.99 -4.94
CA ALA A 155 -11.83 -13.00 -4.25
C ALA A 155 -10.34 -13.20 -4.54
N ILE A 156 -9.83 -14.44 -4.43
CA ILE A 156 -8.41 -14.73 -4.70
C ILE A 156 -8.05 -14.70 -6.19
N SER A 157 -9.01 -14.83 -7.12
CA SER A 157 -8.73 -14.73 -8.57
C SER A 157 -8.16 -13.38 -8.99
N GLY A 158 -8.34 -12.34 -8.17
CA GLY A 158 -8.00 -10.97 -8.50
C GLY A 158 -8.98 -10.27 -9.45
N LEU A 159 -9.99 -10.94 -10.00
CA LEU A 159 -10.95 -10.34 -10.94
C LEU A 159 -11.71 -9.14 -10.35
N PRO A 160 -12.25 -9.22 -9.10
CA PRO A 160 -12.90 -8.06 -8.47
C PRO A 160 -11.92 -6.89 -8.28
N TRP A 161 -10.69 -7.19 -7.89
CA TRP A 161 -9.63 -6.21 -7.73
C TRP A 161 -9.30 -5.50 -9.05
N TRP A 162 -9.14 -6.27 -10.15
CA TRP A 162 -8.91 -5.70 -11.48
C TRP A 162 -10.04 -4.76 -11.91
N TYR A 163 -11.29 -5.21 -11.75
CA TYR A 163 -12.46 -4.39 -12.08
C TYR A 163 -12.47 -3.08 -11.27
N ALA A 164 -12.29 -3.17 -9.95
CA ALA A 164 -12.30 -2.01 -9.06
C ALA A 164 -11.16 -1.03 -9.39
N HIS A 165 -9.94 -1.54 -9.63
CA HIS A 165 -8.77 -0.70 -9.88
C HIS A 165 -8.80 -0.05 -11.28
N ILE A 166 -9.20 -0.78 -12.32
CA ILE A 166 -9.36 -0.21 -13.66
C ILE A 166 -10.42 0.90 -13.62
N ASN A 167 -11.61 0.59 -13.11
CA ASN A 167 -12.69 1.57 -12.99
C ASN A 167 -12.27 2.76 -12.11
N GLY A 168 -11.63 2.51 -10.97
CA GLY A 168 -11.13 3.53 -10.06
C GLY A 168 -10.12 4.47 -10.72
N HIS A 169 -9.15 3.95 -11.48
CA HIS A 169 -8.18 4.79 -12.19
C HIS A 169 -8.86 5.73 -13.20
N PHE A 170 -9.81 5.23 -13.98
CA PHE A 170 -10.54 6.08 -14.93
C PHE A 170 -11.42 7.11 -14.22
N ARG A 171 -12.18 6.72 -13.19
CA ARG A 171 -13.01 7.64 -12.41
C ARG A 171 -12.18 8.77 -11.79
N VAL A 172 -11.06 8.41 -11.14
CA VAL A 172 -10.14 9.40 -10.52
C VAL A 172 -9.52 10.31 -11.58
N ALA A 173 -9.08 9.78 -12.72
CA ALA A 173 -8.53 10.58 -13.82
C ALA A 173 -9.55 11.58 -14.39
N LEU A 174 -10.83 11.22 -14.40
CA LEU A 174 -11.95 12.10 -14.81
C LEU A 174 -12.35 13.09 -13.71
N GLY A 175 -11.79 12.97 -12.49
CA GLY A 175 -12.10 13.85 -11.36
C GLY A 175 -13.34 13.43 -10.56
N LEU A 176 -13.88 12.23 -10.80
CA LEU A 176 -15.06 11.69 -10.12
C LEU A 176 -14.65 11.15 -8.74
N LEU A 177 -14.59 12.01 -7.74
CA LEU A 177 -14.13 11.74 -6.36
C LEU A 177 -15.20 12.04 -5.29
N ASP A 178 -16.47 12.21 -5.67
CA ASP A 178 -17.53 12.59 -4.72
C ASP A 178 -17.90 11.46 -3.75
N ASP A 179 -17.70 10.22 -4.19
CA ASP A 179 -17.83 9.00 -3.38
C ASP A 179 -16.56 8.65 -2.59
N CYS A 180 -15.54 9.51 -2.62
CA CYS A 180 -14.27 9.33 -1.91
C CYS A 180 -14.07 10.42 -0.83
N PRO A 181 -14.88 10.44 0.25
CA PRO A 181 -14.82 11.49 1.28
C PRO A 181 -13.47 11.51 2.02
N PHE A 182 -12.72 10.42 2.00
CA PHE A 182 -11.38 10.32 2.56
C PHE A 182 -10.32 11.10 1.76
N VAL A 183 -10.59 11.50 0.51
CA VAL A 183 -9.70 12.37 -0.27
C VAL A 183 -10.07 13.84 -0.03
N PRO A 184 -9.29 14.60 0.76
CA PRO A 184 -9.59 15.99 1.04
C PRO A 184 -9.51 16.83 -0.24
N VAL A 185 -10.33 17.89 -0.33
CA VAL A 185 -10.42 18.77 -1.51
C VAL A 185 -9.03 19.28 -1.92
N SER A 186 -8.18 19.65 -0.95
CA SER A 186 -6.81 20.13 -1.19
C SER A 186 -5.89 19.10 -1.87
N ALA A 187 -6.16 17.80 -1.75
CA ALA A 187 -5.35 16.73 -2.34
C ALA A 187 -5.90 16.24 -3.69
N ARG A 188 -7.17 16.55 -4.05
CA ARG A 188 -7.82 16.02 -5.25
C ARG A 188 -7.04 16.31 -6.53
N ALA A 189 -6.54 17.53 -6.70
CA ALA A 189 -5.75 17.90 -7.88
C ALA A 189 -4.46 17.07 -8.04
N GLN A 190 -3.76 16.79 -6.93
CA GLN A 190 -2.56 15.94 -6.92
C GLN A 190 -2.91 14.50 -7.28
N VAL A 191 -3.96 13.96 -6.68
CA VAL A 191 -4.43 12.59 -6.92
C VAL A 191 -4.83 12.40 -8.38
N ILE A 192 -5.62 13.32 -8.95
CA ILE A 192 -6.03 13.29 -10.36
C ILE A 192 -4.82 13.34 -11.28
N ARG A 193 -3.89 14.28 -11.04
CA ARG A 193 -2.67 14.41 -11.85
C ARG A 193 -1.82 13.15 -11.83
N SER A 194 -1.60 12.56 -10.64
CA SER A 194 -0.83 11.32 -10.49
C SER A 194 -1.48 10.16 -11.24
N THR A 195 -2.80 10.02 -11.16
CA THR A 195 -3.55 8.99 -11.90
C THR A 195 -3.42 9.16 -13.41
N ARG A 196 -3.57 10.40 -13.91
CA ARG A 196 -3.39 10.70 -15.34
C ARG A 196 -1.99 10.38 -15.82
N LEU A 197 -0.96 10.63 -15.00
CA LEU A 197 0.42 10.28 -15.32
C LEU A 197 0.60 8.75 -15.40
N HIS A 198 0.06 7.97 -14.46
CA HIS A 198 0.08 6.51 -14.55
C HIS A 198 -0.61 6.01 -15.81
N LEU A 199 -1.83 6.49 -16.10
CA LEU A 199 -2.55 6.12 -17.32
C LEU A 199 -1.79 6.54 -18.59
N GLY A 200 -1.12 7.68 -18.57
CA GLY A 200 -0.25 8.15 -19.67
C GLY A 200 0.93 7.20 -19.90
N VAL A 201 1.58 6.72 -18.83
CA VAL A 201 2.68 5.74 -18.94
C VAL A 201 2.17 4.42 -19.52
N TYR A 202 1.05 3.90 -19.01
CA TYR A 202 0.45 2.66 -19.55
C TYR A 202 0.03 2.83 -21.00
N GLY A 203 -0.65 3.94 -21.33
CA GLY A 203 -1.05 4.24 -22.70
C GLY A 203 0.14 4.37 -23.64
N GLY A 204 1.22 5.01 -23.20
CA GLY A 204 2.48 5.11 -23.95
C GLY A 204 3.13 3.73 -24.18
N ALA A 205 3.18 2.89 -23.16
CA ALA A 205 3.72 1.52 -23.28
C ALA A 205 2.88 0.66 -24.23
N ILE A 206 1.55 0.79 -24.20
CA ILE A 206 0.64 0.12 -25.14
C ILE A 206 0.90 0.64 -26.57
N ALA A 207 0.97 1.94 -26.76
CA ALA A 207 1.23 2.55 -28.06
C ALA A 207 2.56 2.11 -28.67
N ILE A 208 3.63 2.06 -27.86
CA ILE A 208 4.94 1.55 -28.30
C ILE A 208 4.83 0.07 -28.69
N SER A 209 4.13 -0.75 -27.91
CA SER A 209 3.91 -2.17 -28.25
C SER A 209 3.20 -2.35 -29.59
N ILE A 210 2.17 -1.54 -29.87
CA ILE A 210 1.43 -1.56 -31.13
C ILE A 210 2.32 -1.09 -32.30
N LEU A 211 3.01 0.05 -32.15
CA LEU A 211 3.86 0.62 -33.18
C LEU A 211 5.01 -0.32 -33.56
N CYS A 212 5.56 -1.05 -32.59
CA CYS A 212 6.61 -2.04 -32.82
C CYS A 212 6.05 -3.40 -33.27
N SER A 213 4.72 -3.58 -33.36
CA SER A 213 4.08 -4.88 -33.63
C SER A 213 4.54 -5.99 -32.69
N GLN A 214 4.77 -5.62 -31.41
CA GLN A 214 5.27 -6.52 -30.37
C GLN A 214 4.35 -6.48 -29.13
N PRO A 215 4.01 -7.61 -28.52
CA PRO A 215 3.13 -7.65 -27.36
C PRO A 215 3.85 -7.35 -26.04
N TRP A 216 4.81 -6.41 -26.01
CA TRP A 216 5.69 -6.16 -24.86
C TRP A 216 4.94 -5.78 -23.60
N PHE A 217 3.97 -4.84 -23.70
CA PHE A 217 3.17 -4.42 -22.55
C PHE A 217 2.41 -5.60 -21.94
N PHE A 218 1.81 -6.44 -22.80
CA PHE A 218 1.09 -7.63 -22.36
C PHE A 218 2.04 -8.64 -21.72
N LEU A 219 3.12 -9.03 -22.42
CA LEU A 219 4.02 -10.12 -22.00
C LEU A 219 4.83 -9.75 -20.75
N TYR A 220 5.31 -8.50 -20.66
CA TYR A 220 6.31 -8.15 -19.64
C TYR A 220 5.74 -7.31 -18.49
N TRP A 221 4.47 -6.93 -18.54
CA TRP A 221 3.84 -6.24 -17.42
C TRP A 221 2.46 -6.80 -17.09
N LEU A 222 1.51 -6.83 -18.04
CA LEU A 222 0.14 -7.21 -17.74
C LEU A 222 -0.01 -8.68 -17.36
N LEU A 223 0.53 -9.60 -18.17
CA LEU A 223 0.45 -11.04 -17.92
C LEU A 223 1.16 -11.44 -16.60
N PRO A 224 2.40 -10.99 -16.32
CA PRO A 224 3.02 -11.24 -15.01
C PRO A 224 2.17 -10.72 -13.86
N LEU A 225 1.64 -9.50 -13.95
CA LEU A 225 0.80 -8.92 -12.91
C LEU A 225 -0.52 -9.71 -12.72
N MET A 226 -1.14 -10.19 -13.80
CA MET A 226 -2.31 -11.08 -13.74
C MET A 226 -2.02 -12.40 -13.04
N VAL A 227 -0.83 -12.98 -13.25
CA VAL A 227 -0.38 -14.21 -12.59
C VAL A 227 -0.06 -13.96 -11.10
N GLY A 228 0.52 -12.82 -10.78
CA GLY A 228 0.93 -12.47 -9.41
C GLY A 228 -0.23 -12.04 -8.50
N GLN A 229 -1.28 -11.41 -9.06
CA GLN A 229 -2.40 -10.90 -8.26
C GLN A 229 -3.12 -11.98 -7.43
N PRO A 230 -3.44 -13.17 -7.93
CA PRO A 230 -4.06 -14.21 -7.11
C PRO A 230 -3.24 -14.57 -5.87
N ILE A 231 -1.92 -14.64 -5.98
CA ILE A 231 -1.02 -14.96 -4.87
C ILE A 231 -1.05 -13.82 -3.84
N LEU A 232 -0.96 -12.58 -4.29
CA LEU A 232 -1.03 -11.42 -3.41
C LEU A 232 -2.40 -11.31 -2.72
N ARG A 233 -3.52 -11.52 -3.45
CA ARG A 233 -4.88 -11.51 -2.87
C ARG A 233 -5.06 -12.59 -1.80
N PHE A 234 -4.50 -13.78 -2.03
CA PHE A 234 -4.51 -14.86 -1.02
C PHE A 234 -3.84 -14.42 0.29
N ILE A 235 -2.71 -13.71 0.21
CA ILE A 235 -1.99 -13.20 1.39
C ILE A 235 -2.80 -12.10 2.09
N LEU A 236 -3.26 -11.09 1.34
CA LEU A 236 -3.97 -9.94 1.90
C LEU A 236 -5.34 -10.32 2.48
N LEU A 237 -6.01 -11.34 1.92
CA LEU A 237 -7.27 -11.82 2.47
C LEU A 237 -7.15 -12.29 3.93
N ALA A 238 -5.97 -12.75 4.34
CA ALA A 238 -5.72 -13.24 5.70
C ALA A 238 -5.72 -12.11 6.76
N GLU A 239 -5.48 -10.85 6.39
CA GLU A 239 -5.31 -9.73 7.33
C GLU A 239 -6.55 -9.47 8.18
N HIS A 240 -7.74 -9.57 7.57
CA HIS A 240 -9.01 -9.24 8.24
C HIS A 240 -10.06 -10.37 8.22
N THR A 241 -9.75 -11.51 7.59
CA THR A 241 -10.71 -12.63 7.51
C THR A 241 -10.99 -13.20 8.89
N GLY A 242 -12.26 -13.24 9.28
CA GLY A 242 -12.72 -13.72 10.57
C GLY A 242 -12.50 -12.75 11.74
N CYS A 243 -12.07 -11.52 11.48
CA CYS A 243 -11.96 -10.48 12.48
C CYS A 243 -13.33 -9.82 12.75
N THR A 244 -13.48 -9.21 13.94
CA THR A 244 -14.72 -8.52 14.33
C THR A 244 -14.96 -7.23 13.54
N LEU A 245 -16.22 -6.82 13.46
CA LEU A 245 -16.66 -5.55 12.83
C LEU A 245 -16.93 -4.51 13.92
N ASP A 246 -15.91 -4.14 14.68
CA ASP A 246 -16.00 -3.21 15.78
C ASP A 246 -14.74 -2.34 15.91
N ASN A 247 -14.73 -1.44 16.92
CA ASN A 247 -13.60 -0.54 17.20
C ASN A 247 -12.47 -1.19 18.04
N ASN A 248 -12.53 -2.48 18.31
CA ASN A 248 -11.53 -3.12 19.14
C ASN A 248 -10.32 -3.52 18.29
N LEU A 249 -9.25 -2.75 18.40
CA LEU A 249 -7.99 -2.96 17.66
C LEU A 249 -7.32 -4.32 17.94
N LEU A 250 -7.71 -5.02 19.02
CA LEU A 250 -7.16 -6.34 19.33
C LEU A 250 -7.90 -7.49 18.62
N THR A 251 -9.06 -7.21 18.03
CA THR A 251 -9.93 -8.24 17.43
C THR A 251 -10.33 -7.94 15.98
N ASN A 252 -10.15 -6.70 15.52
CA ASN A 252 -10.56 -6.25 14.17
C ASN A 252 -9.45 -6.40 13.11
N THR A 253 -8.24 -6.79 13.51
CA THR A 253 -7.11 -7.13 12.63
C THR A 253 -6.28 -8.28 13.19
N ARG A 254 -5.47 -8.92 12.35
CA ARG A 254 -4.54 -10.01 12.73
C ARG A 254 -3.08 -9.59 12.69
N THR A 255 -2.81 -8.36 12.32
CA THR A 255 -1.45 -7.77 12.26
C THR A 255 -1.22 -6.79 13.39
#